data_9775348e0e337d58225bdcb5080f907f
#
_entry.id   9775348e0e337d58225bdcb5080f907f
#
_cell.length_a   1.000
_cell.length_b   1.000
_cell.length_c   1.000
_cell.angle_alpha   90.00
_cell.angle_beta   90.00
_cell.angle_gamma   90.00
#
_symmetry.space_group_name_H-M   'P 1'
#
loop_
_entity.id
_entity.type
_entity.pdbx_description
1 polymer ?
#
loop_
_entity_poly.entity_id
_entity_poly.type
_entity_poly.pdbx_seq_one_letter_code
_entity_poly.pdbx_strand_id
1 'polypeptide(L)'
;FIGIREHLDAGRDYPAYLSENSCRVANPGQSLQALTVGSIAYDSTEAGAWRTFATQQNGPSAFSRTGPGIWNVIKPEVVAYGGDAVRTQNNPPDIQGGGHVPAACPELVRSTLHAPGPAFDRDEAGTSYAAPKVARIAAHVQQVLPDETALLYRALVVQSAQWPAWAEATLTRLRNPFENLSQLEKQALQTSASHALRCLGYGVPDEQRATANTDHRTTLITSGEAEIKAAGCHIYQVPIPPELRQQADEFDIRIDVTLSYVAQPRRTRRNLRRYLSTWVDWKTSNLGEGLDDFRVRALKDTTKDDDPLPGSALPWTLHENPQWGVIRDYKRNRGTVQKDWAIVRSNTLPDHFCIAVVGHQGWSRDPDSVARYSLAVTFEILGGEIAIYEPLRAAIAELQAQTDEIETDVDVEVEVEVDVDG
;
A
#
# COMPACT_ATOMS: atom_id res chain seq x y z
N PHE A 1 -23.49 -14.83 4.58
CA PHE A 1 -22.63 -14.08 5.52
C PHE A 1 -22.75 -14.72 6.89
N ILE A 2 -21.61 -14.98 7.52
CA ILE A 2 -21.52 -15.50 8.89
C ILE A 2 -21.18 -14.29 9.77
N GLY A 3 -21.94 -14.08 10.83
CA GLY A 3 -21.72 -13.01 11.80
C GLY A 3 -20.74 -13.42 12.90
N ILE A 4 -20.41 -12.48 13.79
CA ILE A 4 -19.49 -12.74 14.91
C ILE A 4 -20.01 -13.87 15.79
N ARG A 5 -21.33 -13.89 16.08
CA ARG A 5 -21.98 -14.91 16.92
C ARG A 5 -21.74 -16.33 16.37
N GLU A 6 -22.00 -16.54 15.09
CA GLU A 6 -21.90 -17.85 14.48
C GLU A 6 -20.42 -18.33 14.44
N HIS A 7 -19.44 -17.42 14.39
CA HIS A 7 -18.05 -17.79 14.54
C HIS A 7 -17.74 -18.28 15.95
N LEU A 8 -18.18 -17.54 16.98
CA LEU A 8 -17.96 -17.92 18.38
C LEU A 8 -18.67 -19.25 18.72
N ASP A 9 -19.90 -19.44 18.27
CA ASP A 9 -20.67 -20.68 18.46
C ASP A 9 -20.00 -21.89 17.79
N ALA A 10 -19.25 -21.64 16.68
CA ALA A 10 -18.43 -22.65 16.04
C ALA A 10 -17.03 -22.82 16.67
N GLY A 11 -16.78 -22.22 17.83
CA GLY A 11 -15.50 -22.29 18.55
C GLY A 11 -14.35 -21.51 17.92
N ARG A 12 -14.65 -20.56 17.00
CA ARG A 12 -13.66 -19.70 16.34
C ARG A 12 -13.69 -18.33 17.00
N ASP A 13 -12.70 -18.03 17.83
CA ASP A 13 -12.61 -16.73 18.52
C ASP A 13 -11.85 -15.68 17.72
N TYR A 14 -11.97 -14.43 18.13
CA TYR A 14 -11.22 -13.29 17.63
C TYR A 14 -9.73 -13.37 18.07
N PRO A 15 -8.77 -13.00 17.23
CA PRO A 15 -8.92 -12.52 15.83
C PRO A 15 -8.90 -13.66 14.79
N ALA A 16 -8.81 -14.92 15.20
CA ALA A 16 -8.60 -16.07 14.31
C ALA A 16 -9.68 -16.17 13.21
N TYR A 17 -10.96 -15.94 13.54
CA TYR A 17 -12.04 -16.04 12.56
C TYR A 17 -11.95 -15.00 11.44
N LEU A 18 -11.25 -13.87 11.64
CA LEU A 18 -11.02 -12.88 10.58
C LEU A 18 -10.24 -13.46 9.40
N SER A 19 -9.54 -14.57 9.60
CA SER A 19 -8.83 -15.29 8.53
C SER A 19 -9.73 -16.21 7.72
N GLU A 20 -10.97 -16.45 8.15
CA GLU A 20 -11.91 -17.34 7.46
C GLU A 20 -12.37 -16.77 6.11
N ASN A 21 -12.70 -17.66 5.19
CA ASN A 21 -13.20 -17.27 3.86
C ASN A 21 -14.52 -16.48 3.91
N SER A 22 -15.35 -16.75 4.94
CA SER A 22 -16.61 -16.03 5.20
C SER A 22 -16.40 -14.57 5.62
N CYS A 23 -15.20 -14.23 6.10
CA CYS A 23 -14.84 -12.86 6.50
C CYS A 23 -14.17 -12.05 5.38
N ARG A 24 -13.99 -12.62 4.19
CA ARG A 24 -13.40 -11.88 3.07
C ARG A 24 -14.25 -10.70 2.62
N VAL A 25 -13.57 -9.66 2.13
CA VAL A 25 -14.22 -8.50 1.51
C VAL A 25 -15.24 -8.96 0.46
N ALA A 26 -16.44 -8.42 0.54
CA ALA A 26 -17.55 -8.74 -0.37
C ALA A 26 -17.69 -7.66 -1.46
N ASN A 27 -18.47 -7.97 -2.50
CA ASN A 27 -18.87 -6.97 -3.48
C ASN A 27 -19.76 -5.90 -2.84
N PRO A 28 -19.60 -4.60 -3.20
CA PRO A 28 -18.73 -4.05 -4.24
C PRO A 28 -17.27 -3.78 -3.79
N GLY A 29 -16.89 -4.05 -2.53
CA GLY A 29 -15.55 -3.76 -1.99
C GLY A 29 -14.41 -4.52 -2.70
N GLN A 30 -14.72 -5.52 -3.51
CA GLN A 30 -13.73 -6.22 -4.36
C GLN A 30 -13.40 -5.50 -5.67
N SER A 31 -13.97 -4.31 -5.91
CA SER A 31 -13.68 -3.54 -7.11
C SER A 31 -12.20 -3.17 -7.19
N LEU A 32 -11.57 -3.39 -8.34
CA LEU A 32 -10.19 -3.00 -8.57
C LEU A 32 -10.01 -1.48 -8.68
N GLN A 33 -11.08 -0.78 -9.12
CA GLN A 33 -11.02 0.66 -9.36
C GLN A 33 -11.37 1.50 -8.11
N ALA A 34 -11.98 0.87 -7.09
CA ALA A 34 -12.33 1.54 -5.85
C ALA A 34 -11.26 1.30 -4.77
N LEU A 35 -11.02 2.32 -3.95
CA LEU A 35 -10.28 2.20 -2.70
C LEU A 35 -11.21 1.61 -1.64
N THR A 36 -10.90 0.45 -1.12
CA THR A 36 -11.70 -0.24 -0.09
C THR A 36 -11.12 0.02 1.28
N VAL A 37 -11.96 0.47 2.19
CA VAL A 37 -11.57 0.83 3.55
C VAL A 37 -12.09 -0.21 4.53
N GLY A 38 -11.18 -0.82 5.30
CA GLY A 38 -11.51 -1.65 6.45
C GLY A 38 -11.62 -0.83 7.74
N SER A 39 -11.97 -1.50 8.84
CA SER A 39 -12.15 -0.86 10.14
C SER A 39 -11.16 -1.36 11.17
N ILE A 40 -10.65 -0.44 11.98
CA ILE A 40 -9.85 -0.70 13.18
C ILE A 40 -10.48 -0.07 14.41
N ALA A 41 -10.21 -0.64 15.57
CA ALA A 41 -10.53 -0.09 16.88
C ALA A 41 -9.52 1.00 17.24
N TYR A 42 -9.93 1.97 18.06
CA TYR A 42 -9.02 2.99 18.58
C TYR A 42 -8.06 2.39 19.61
N ASP A 43 -8.63 1.62 20.55
CA ASP A 43 -7.85 0.96 21.61
C ASP A 43 -8.58 -0.31 22.09
N SER A 44 -8.01 -1.00 23.05
CA SER A 44 -8.69 -2.02 23.83
C SER A 44 -9.28 -1.38 25.09
N THR A 45 -10.56 -1.61 25.37
CA THR A 45 -11.26 -1.05 26.51
C THR A 45 -12.00 -2.12 27.28
N GLU A 46 -12.01 -1.99 28.60
CA GLU A 46 -12.85 -2.77 29.52
C GLU A 46 -13.68 -1.80 30.36
N ALA A 47 -15.00 -2.01 30.39
CA ALA A 47 -15.94 -1.21 31.17
C ALA A 47 -17.00 -2.13 31.83
N GLY A 48 -16.83 -2.39 33.11
CA GLY A 48 -17.69 -3.32 33.87
C GLY A 48 -17.58 -4.74 33.32
N ALA A 49 -18.71 -5.31 32.88
CA ALA A 49 -18.75 -6.65 32.28
C ALA A 49 -18.39 -6.66 30.78
N TRP A 50 -18.21 -5.51 30.16
CA TRP A 50 -18.00 -5.38 28.72
C TRP A 50 -16.53 -5.12 28.39
N ARG A 51 -16.05 -5.73 27.31
CA ARG A 51 -14.73 -5.50 26.73
C ARG A 51 -14.80 -5.49 25.21
N THR A 52 -13.89 -4.75 24.58
CA THR A 52 -13.71 -4.79 23.11
C THR A 52 -13.24 -6.16 22.65
N PHE A 53 -13.49 -6.48 21.36
CA PHE A 53 -12.85 -7.62 20.72
C PHE A 53 -11.39 -7.34 20.45
N ALA A 54 -11.06 -6.14 19.96
CA ALA A 54 -9.69 -5.71 19.77
C ALA A 54 -8.96 -5.68 21.13
N THR A 55 -7.81 -6.33 21.20
CA THR A 55 -7.00 -6.49 22.41
C THR A 55 -5.84 -5.51 22.49
N GLN A 56 -5.73 -4.62 21.51
CA GLN A 56 -4.64 -3.65 21.38
C GLN A 56 -5.06 -2.47 20.53
N GLN A 57 -4.37 -1.36 20.71
CA GLN A 57 -4.56 -0.13 19.94
C GLN A 57 -4.41 -0.39 18.44
N ASN A 58 -5.30 0.16 17.63
CA ASN A 58 -5.34 -0.02 16.18
C ASN A 58 -5.49 -1.50 15.74
N GLY A 59 -6.03 -2.34 16.61
CA GLY A 59 -6.40 -3.71 16.26
C GLY A 59 -7.54 -3.75 15.24
N PRO A 60 -7.66 -4.77 14.38
CA PRO A 60 -8.76 -4.89 13.44
C PRO A 60 -10.09 -5.00 14.18
N SER A 61 -11.11 -4.24 13.74
CA SER A 61 -12.45 -4.36 14.32
C SER A 61 -13.04 -5.75 14.07
N ALA A 62 -13.76 -6.28 15.03
CA ALA A 62 -14.33 -7.63 15.00
C ALA A 62 -15.25 -7.90 13.79
N PHE A 63 -15.86 -6.86 13.24
CA PHE A 63 -16.76 -6.92 12.09
C PHE A 63 -16.08 -6.56 10.76
N SER A 64 -14.79 -6.13 10.77
CA SER A 64 -14.10 -5.70 9.55
C SER A 64 -13.88 -6.89 8.61
N ARG A 65 -14.19 -6.70 7.32
CA ARG A 65 -13.88 -7.69 6.31
C ARG A 65 -12.41 -7.64 5.94
N THR A 66 -11.84 -8.79 5.63
CA THR A 66 -10.40 -8.99 5.42
C THR A 66 -10.08 -9.47 4.00
N GLY A 67 -8.82 -9.36 3.63
CA GLY A 67 -8.31 -9.90 2.37
C GLY A 67 -8.07 -11.42 2.39
N PRO A 68 -7.52 -11.93 1.33
CA PRO A 68 -7.32 -11.22 0.07
C PRO A 68 -8.61 -11.02 -0.71
N GLY A 69 -8.62 -10.01 -1.58
CA GLY A 69 -9.68 -9.83 -2.57
C GLY A 69 -9.59 -10.85 -3.71
N ILE A 70 -10.39 -10.62 -4.77
CA ILE A 70 -10.34 -11.45 -5.97
C ILE A 70 -8.91 -11.48 -6.55
N TRP A 71 -8.46 -12.66 -7.00
CA TRP A 71 -7.12 -12.91 -7.58
C TRP A 71 -5.95 -12.56 -6.65
N ASN A 72 -6.17 -12.64 -5.35
CA ASN A 72 -5.20 -12.30 -4.32
C ASN A 72 -4.77 -10.81 -4.33
N VAL A 73 -5.67 -9.91 -4.77
CA VAL A 73 -5.49 -8.47 -4.61
C VAL A 73 -5.51 -8.10 -3.13
N ILE A 74 -4.67 -7.17 -2.73
CA ILE A 74 -4.67 -6.63 -1.36
C ILE A 74 -5.97 -5.85 -1.17
N LYS A 75 -6.80 -6.33 -0.24
CA LYS A 75 -8.07 -5.74 0.18
C LYS A 75 -8.30 -6.05 1.66
N PRO A 76 -8.82 -5.08 2.45
CA PRO A 76 -8.96 -3.66 2.08
C PRO A 76 -7.60 -3.08 1.71
N GLU A 77 -7.55 -2.00 0.91
CA GLU A 77 -6.28 -1.34 0.65
C GLU A 77 -5.79 -0.56 1.87
N VAL A 78 -6.69 0.06 2.60
CA VAL A 78 -6.39 0.85 3.80
C VAL A 78 -7.44 0.62 4.88
N VAL A 79 -7.14 1.04 6.10
CA VAL A 79 -8.06 0.97 7.24
C VAL A 79 -8.15 2.32 7.95
N ALA A 80 -9.27 2.55 8.63
CA ALA A 80 -9.43 3.71 9.51
C ALA A 80 -10.32 3.36 10.70
N TYR A 81 -10.40 4.25 11.69
CA TYR A 81 -11.22 4.03 12.87
C TYR A 81 -12.72 3.99 12.52
N GLY A 82 -13.32 2.85 12.72
CA GLY A 82 -14.76 2.63 12.59
C GLY A 82 -15.41 2.09 13.86
N GLY A 83 -14.66 2.10 14.96
CA GLY A 83 -15.08 1.52 16.24
C GLY A 83 -14.89 0.01 16.30
N ASP A 84 -15.33 -0.61 17.38
CA ASP A 84 -15.29 -2.07 17.54
C ASP A 84 -16.60 -2.58 18.17
N ALA A 85 -16.87 -3.86 18.02
CA ALA A 85 -17.86 -4.55 18.80
C ALA A 85 -17.34 -4.81 20.22
N VAL A 86 -18.25 -4.92 21.17
CA VAL A 86 -17.96 -5.29 22.56
C VAL A 86 -18.61 -6.61 22.92
N ARG A 87 -18.00 -7.34 23.85
CA ARG A 87 -18.51 -8.62 24.36
C ARG A 87 -18.44 -8.67 25.88
N THR A 88 -19.33 -9.47 26.49
CA THR A 88 -19.24 -9.80 27.90
C THR A 88 -18.25 -10.96 28.13
N GLN A 89 -17.92 -11.19 29.41
CA GLN A 89 -17.13 -12.33 29.85
C GLN A 89 -17.98 -13.60 30.06
N ASN A 90 -19.29 -13.53 29.82
CA ASN A 90 -20.18 -14.66 29.92
C ASN A 90 -19.83 -15.78 28.90
N ASN A 91 -20.33 -16.99 29.13
CA ASN A 91 -20.23 -18.09 28.19
C ASN A 91 -21.64 -18.67 27.90
N PRO A 92 -22.22 -18.47 26.71
CA PRO A 92 -21.70 -17.66 25.60
C PRO A 92 -21.68 -16.16 25.93
N PRO A 93 -20.75 -15.38 25.32
CA PRO A 93 -20.68 -13.95 25.58
C PRO A 93 -21.86 -13.21 24.91
N ASP A 94 -22.38 -12.19 25.55
CA ASP A 94 -23.24 -11.23 24.86
C ASP A 94 -22.38 -10.36 23.96
N ILE A 95 -22.92 -9.96 22.80
CA ILE A 95 -22.20 -9.17 21.79
C ILE A 95 -23.02 -7.95 21.44
N GLN A 96 -22.39 -6.80 21.41
CA GLN A 96 -23.01 -5.54 21.00
C GLN A 96 -22.07 -4.76 20.05
N GLY A 97 -22.63 -4.14 19.03
CA GLY A 97 -21.90 -3.32 18.05
C GLY A 97 -22.43 -1.88 17.94
N GLY A 98 -23.30 -1.44 18.85
CA GLY A 98 -23.93 -0.11 18.80
C GLY A 98 -24.64 0.24 20.09
N GLY A 99 -25.37 1.32 20.11
CA GLY A 99 -25.97 2.13 21.17
C GLY A 99 -26.66 1.51 22.40
N HIS A 100 -26.55 0.23 22.61
CA HIS A 100 -27.15 -0.47 23.74
C HIS A 100 -26.17 -0.83 24.87
N VAL A 101 -24.95 -0.33 24.79
CA VAL A 101 -24.01 -0.44 25.90
C VAL A 101 -24.43 0.55 26.96
N PRO A 102 -24.63 0.15 28.23
CA PRO A 102 -25.24 1.00 29.28
C PRO A 102 -24.48 2.28 29.63
N ALA A 103 -23.31 2.50 29.07
CA ALA A 103 -22.47 3.67 29.26
C ALA A 103 -21.78 4.04 27.95
N ALA A 104 -21.30 5.29 27.85
CA ALA A 104 -20.47 5.69 26.72
C ALA A 104 -19.27 4.74 26.56
N CYS A 105 -19.21 4.05 25.44
CA CYS A 105 -18.09 3.18 25.10
C CYS A 105 -17.14 3.98 24.20
N PRO A 106 -15.86 4.16 24.58
CA PRO A 106 -14.92 4.96 23.80
C PRO A 106 -14.61 4.33 22.42
N GLU A 107 -14.94 3.05 22.24
CA GLU A 107 -14.77 2.35 20.96
C GLU A 107 -15.96 2.51 20.01
N LEU A 108 -17.03 3.14 20.42
CA LEU A 108 -18.13 3.50 19.53
C LEU A 108 -17.92 4.91 18.96
N VAL A 109 -18.24 5.05 17.68
CA VAL A 109 -18.13 6.33 16.97
C VAL A 109 -19.38 7.15 17.23
N ARG A 110 -19.21 8.38 17.73
CA ARG A 110 -20.32 9.32 17.90
C ARG A 110 -20.95 9.62 16.54
N SER A 111 -22.26 9.39 16.45
CA SER A 111 -23.00 9.62 15.21
C SER A 111 -24.03 10.73 15.36
N THR A 112 -24.53 11.24 14.22
CA THR A 112 -25.62 12.20 14.13
C THR A 112 -26.97 11.51 13.94
N LEU A 113 -27.05 10.20 14.05
CA LEU A 113 -28.29 9.45 14.00
C LEU A 113 -29.25 9.91 15.05
N HIS A 114 -30.57 9.90 14.74
CA HIS A 114 -31.58 10.24 15.70
C HIS A 114 -31.82 9.09 16.68
N ALA A 115 -31.81 9.40 17.98
CA ALA A 115 -32.29 8.51 19.03
C ALA A 115 -33.00 9.33 20.10
N PRO A 116 -34.08 8.82 20.71
CA PRO A 116 -34.81 9.53 21.72
C PRO A 116 -34.12 9.60 23.08
N GLY A 117 -33.12 8.76 23.30
CA GLY A 117 -32.36 8.65 24.54
C GLY A 117 -31.16 9.59 24.63
N PRO A 118 -30.24 9.34 25.57
CA PRO A 118 -29.02 10.13 25.75
C PRO A 118 -28.12 10.05 24.52
N ALA A 119 -27.14 10.94 24.44
CA ALA A 119 -26.29 11.10 23.24
C ALA A 119 -25.53 9.82 22.82
N PHE A 120 -25.18 8.95 23.78
CA PHE A 120 -24.49 7.68 23.47
C PHE A 120 -25.40 6.61 22.85
N ASP A 121 -26.74 6.75 22.88
CA ASP A 121 -27.66 5.86 22.16
C ASP A 121 -27.52 5.94 20.63
N ARG A 122 -26.78 6.95 20.14
CA ARG A 122 -26.49 7.19 18.73
C ARG A 122 -25.07 6.73 18.34
N ASP A 123 -24.30 6.24 19.30
CA ASP A 123 -22.95 5.79 19.04
C ASP A 123 -22.99 4.40 18.40
N GLU A 124 -22.24 4.24 17.33
CA GLU A 124 -22.28 3.07 16.45
C GLU A 124 -20.85 2.63 16.09
N ALA A 125 -20.71 1.42 15.56
CA ALA A 125 -19.48 0.93 14.99
C ALA A 125 -19.73 0.37 13.60
N GLY A 126 -18.78 0.57 12.69
CA GLY A 126 -18.90 0.05 11.33
C GLY A 126 -17.86 0.63 10.36
N THR A 127 -17.58 -0.10 9.31
CA THR A 127 -16.74 0.39 8.19
C THR A 127 -17.36 1.64 7.53
N SER A 128 -18.67 1.86 7.71
CA SER A 128 -19.36 3.07 7.27
C SER A 128 -18.85 4.35 7.94
N TYR A 129 -18.22 4.23 9.12
CA TYR A 129 -17.60 5.34 9.84
C TYR A 129 -16.10 5.46 9.54
N ALA A 130 -15.47 4.39 9.09
CA ALA A 130 -14.07 4.39 8.65
C ALA A 130 -13.91 5.04 7.27
N ALA A 131 -14.75 4.68 6.31
CA ALA A 131 -14.63 5.14 4.92
C ALA A 131 -14.68 6.68 4.76
N PRO A 132 -15.55 7.45 5.44
CA PRO A 132 -15.57 8.91 5.35
C PRO A 132 -14.28 9.58 5.84
N LYS A 133 -13.57 8.97 6.80
CA LYS A 133 -12.29 9.50 7.28
C LYS A 133 -11.22 9.44 6.21
N VAL A 134 -11.18 8.36 5.44
CA VAL A 134 -10.28 8.22 4.29
C VAL A 134 -10.70 9.14 3.14
N ALA A 135 -12.00 9.26 2.88
CA ALA A 135 -12.53 10.20 1.88
C ALA A 135 -12.18 11.66 2.22
N ARG A 136 -12.18 12.02 3.50
CA ARG A 136 -11.72 13.34 3.98
C ARG A 136 -10.24 13.57 3.61
N ILE A 137 -9.35 12.59 3.83
CA ILE A 137 -7.94 12.70 3.45
C ILE A 137 -7.82 12.94 1.93
N ALA A 138 -8.56 12.19 1.11
CA ALA A 138 -8.57 12.39 -0.34
C ALA A 138 -9.03 13.80 -0.73
N ALA A 139 -10.05 14.35 -0.04
CA ALA A 139 -10.51 15.72 -0.26
C ALA A 139 -9.45 16.78 0.10
N HIS A 140 -8.69 16.56 1.18
CA HIS A 140 -7.58 17.46 1.52
C HIS A 140 -6.43 17.36 0.52
N VAL A 141 -6.10 16.16 0.03
CA VAL A 141 -5.13 16.01 -1.07
C VAL A 141 -5.60 16.79 -2.30
N GLN A 142 -6.87 16.69 -2.69
CA GLN A 142 -7.43 17.48 -3.78
C GLN A 142 -7.36 18.99 -3.52
N GLN A 143 -7.55 19.44 -2.29
CA GLN A 143 -7.42 20.86 -1.94
C GLN A 143 -5.99 21.36 -2.09
N VAL A 144 -4.99 20.54 -1.77
CA VAL A 144 -3.56 20.89 -1.89
C VAL A 144 -3.07 20.78 -3.34
N LEU A 145 -3.60 19.83 -4.10
CA LEU A 145 -3.23 19.52 -5.48
C LEU A 145 -4.47 19.57 -6.39
N PRO A 146 -5.11 20.75 -6.59
CA PRO A 146 -6.42 20.84 -7.24
C PRO A 146 -6.41 20.45 -8.73
N ASP A 147 -5.27 20.60 -9.40
CA ASP A 147 -5.10 20.34 -10.82
C ASP A 147 -4.69 18.91 -11.15
N GLU A 148 -4.47 18.10 -10.10
CA GLU A 148 -4.05 16.71 -10.25
C GLU A 148 -5.25 15.73 -10.35
N THR A 149 -4.98 14.46 -10.63
CA THR A 149 -6.00 13.49 -10.99
C THR A 149 -6.41 12.60 -9.82
N ALA A 150 -7.58 11.96 -9.95
CA ALA A 150 -8.06 11.00 -8.97
C ALA A 150 -7.12 9.79 -8.80
N LEU A 151 -6.31 9.46 -9.82
CA LEU A 151 -5.30 8.39 -9.72
C LEU A 151 -4.18 8.79 -8.77
N LEU A 152 -3.72 10.04 -8.82
CA LEU A 152 -2.71 10.55 -7.90
C LEU A 152 -3.28 10.67 -6.49
N TYR A 153 -4.52 11.16 -6.32
CA TYR A 153 -5.14 11.24 -4.98
C TYR A 153 -5.24 9.85 -4.33
N ARG A 154 -5.63 8.84 -5.12
CA ARG A 154 -5.66 7.45 -4.67
C ARG A 154 -4.26 6.94 -4.31
N ALA A 155 -3.25 7.26 -5.11
CA ALA A 155 -1.87 6.92 -4.83
C ALA A 155 -1.39 7.55 -3.52
N LEU A 156 -1.61 8.84 -3.30
CA LEU A 156 -1.14 9.57 -2.12
C LEU A 156 -1.84 9.12 -0.83
N VAL A 157 -3.15 8.83 -0.88
CA VAL A 157 -3.86 8.24 0.26
C VAL A 157 -3.22 6.90 0.66
N VAL A 158 -2.94 6.02 -0.30
CA VAL A 158 -2.30 4.73 -0.01
C VAL A 158 -0.82 4.90 0.36
N GLN A 159 -0.11 5.83 -0.28
CA GLN A 159 1.29 6.14 0.03
C GLN A 159 1.48 6.60 1.47
N SER A 160 0.55 7.40 1.99
CA SER A 160 0.59 7.90 3.36
C SER A 160 0.32 6.81 4.41
N ALA A 161 -0.29 5.70 4.02
CA ALA A 161 -0.69 4.65 4.94
C ALA A 161 0.50 3.92 5.56
N GLN A 162 0.44 3.73 6.88
CA GLN A 162 1.46 2.98 7.64
C GLN A 162 0.81 1.92 8.51
N TRP A 163 1.55 0.86 8.73
CA TRP A 163 1.12 -0.17 9.66
C TRP A 163 1.19 0.32 11.11
N PRO A 164 0.21 -0.06 11.97
CA PRO A 164 0.28 0.19 13.40
C PRO A 164 1.52 -0.46 14.03
N ALA A 165 1.97 0.09 15.15
CA ALA A 165 3.18 -0.34 15.83
C ALA A 165 3.24 -1.86 16.11
N TRP A 166 2.11 -2.47 16.49
CA TRP A 166 2.04 -3.92 16.75
C TRP A 166 2.32 -4.78 15.50
N ALA A 167 1.88 -4.32 14.33
CA ALA A 167 2.11 -5.02 13.07
C ALA A 167 3.51 -4.73 12.52
N GLU A 168 3.98 -3.48 12.61
CA GLU A 168 5.33 -3.11 12.19
C GLU A 168 6.41 -3.80 13.04
N ALA A 169 6.17 -4.02 14.34
CA ALA A 169 7.07 -4.80 15.20
C ALA A 169 7.31 -6.22 14.66
N THR A 170 6.30 -6.85 14.07
CA THR A 170 6.44 -8.17 13.42
C THR A 170 7.37 -8.11 12.21
N LEU A 171 7.24 -7.06 11.38
CA LEU A 171 8.11 -6.86 10.22
C LEU A 171 9.55 -6.52 10.63
N THR A 172 9.72 -5.70 11.67
CA THR A 172 11.04 -5.35 12.21
C THR A 172 11.81 -6.61 12.63
N ARG A 173 11.15 -7.53 13.31
CA ARG A 173 11.75 -8.82 13.68
C ARG A 173 12.10 -9.69 12.46
N LEU A 174 11.21 -9.74 11.47
CA LEU A 174 11.46 -10.51 10.22
C LEU A 174 12.60 -9.93 9.38
N ARG A 175 12.79 -8.59 9.40
CA ARG A 175 13.86 -7.89 8.68
C ARG A 175 15.21 -7.96 9.38
N ASN A 176 15.24 -8.21 10.69
CA ASN A 176 16.47 -8.18 11.47
C ASN A 176 17.33 -9.43 11.20
N PRO A 177 18.46 -9.31 10.48
CA PRO A 177 19.32 -10.46 10.17
C PRO A 177 20.09 -10.97 11.39
N PHE A 178 20.19 -10.17 12.46
CA PHE A 178 20.89 -10.51 13.69
C PHE A 178 20.00 -11.21 14.72
N GLU A 179 18.71 -11.28 14.49
CA GLU A 179 17.78 -12.00 15.35
C GLU A 179 17.83 -13.51 15.00
N ASN A 180 18.37 -14.30 15.91
CA ASN A 180 18.46 -15.77 15.76
C ASN A 180 17.08 -16.42 15.92
N LEU A 181 16.22 -16.26 14.93
CA LEU A 181 14.90 -16.87 14.92
C LEU A 181 14.99 -18.34 14.51
N SER A 182 14.39 -19.23 15.30
CA SER A 182 14.11 -20.60 14.89
C SER A 182 13.15 -20.65 13.70
N GLN A 183 13.09 -21.77 12.99
CA GLN A 183 12.16 -21.95 11.87
C GLN A 183 10.68 -21.81 12.31
N LEU A 184 10.34 -22.28 13.51
CA LEU A 184 8.98 -22.13 14.05
C LEU A 184 8.63 -20.66 14.33
N GLU A 185 9.55 -19.89 14.91
CA GLU A 185 9.36 -18.47 15.15
C GLU A 185 9.23 -17.69 13.84
N LYS A 186 10.08 -17.97 12.84
CA LYS A 186 9.96 -17.38 11.50
C LYS A 186 8.60 -17.68 10.89
N GLN A 187 8.13 -18.91 10.96
CA GLN A 187 6.82 -19.29 10.43
C GLN A 187 5.68 -18.60 11.19
N ALA A 188 5.76 -18.49 12.51
CA ALA A 188 4.77 -17.79 13.33
C ALA A 188 4.72 -16.28 12.97
N LEU A 189 5.88 -15.63 12.83
CA LEU A 189 5.96 -14.23 12.41
C LEU A 189 5.44 -14.02 10.98
N GLN A 190 5.74 -14.93 10.04
CA GLN A 190 5.18 -14.88 8.68
C GLN A 190 3.66 -14.98 8.69
N THR A 191 3.10 -15.91 9.48
CA THR A 191 1.65 -16.06 9.64
C THR A 191 1.03 -14.80 10.23
N SER A 192 1.67 -14.20 11.24
CA SER A 192 1.21 -12.96 11.87
C SER A 192 1.27 -11.78 10.89
N ALA A 193 2.35 -11.64 10.12
CA ALA A 193 2.49 -10.59 9.11
C ALA A 193 1.46 -10.75 7.97
N SER A 194 1.24 -11.97 7.49
CA SER A 194 0.19 -12.27 6.50
C SER A 194 -1.20 -11.97 7.02
N HIS A 195 -1.48 -12.29 8.30
CA HIS A 195 -2.75 -11.94 8.95
C HIS A 195 -2.91 -10.42 9.06
N ALA A 196 -1.87 -9.71 9.49
CA ALA A 196 -1.88 -8.24 9.55
C ALA A 196 -2.17 -7.63 8.18
N LEU A 197 -1.49 -8.08 7.12
CA LEU A 197 -1.74 -7.60 5.75
C LEU A 197 -3.19 -7.84 5.31
N ARG A 198 -3.78 -8.99 5.64
CA ARG A 198 -5.17 -9.29 5.32
C ARG A 198 -6.16 -8.36 6.02
N CYS A 199 -5.87 -7.99 7.26
CA CYS A 199 -6.74 -7.11 8.07
C CYS A 199 -6.55 -5.64 7.74
N LEU A 200 -5.31 -5.20 7.54
CA LEU A 200 -4.90 -3.80 7.48
C LEU A 200 -4.62 -3.30 6.05
N GLY A 201 -4.41 -4.21 5.10
CA GLY A 201 -3.91 -3.81 3.78
C GLY A 201 -2.57 -3.07 3.90
N TYR A 202 -2.49 -1.89 3.31
CA TYR A 202 -1.31 -1.03 3.39
C TYR A 202 -1.23 -0.20 4.70
N GLY A 203 -2.27 -0.28 5.55
CA GLY A 203 -2.30 0.34 6.87
C GLY A 203 -3.26 1.50 7.01
N VAL A 204 -2.97 2.38 7.97
CA VAL A 204 -3.76 3.56 8.33
C VAL A 204 -3.24 4.77 7.57
N PRO A 205 -4.02 5.41 6.68
CA PRO A 205 -3.61 6.63 6.00
C PRO A 205 -3.46 7.80 7.01
N ASP A 206 -2.44 8.60 6.77
CA ASP A 206 -2.17 9.82 7.55
C ASP A 206 -2.32 11.05 6.65
N GLU A 207 -3.08 12.04 7.14
CA GLU A 207 -3.40 13.25 6.38
C GLU A 207 -2.15 14.12 6.13
N GLN A 208 -1.30 14.30 7.14
CA GLN A 208 -0.09 15.10 6.99
C GLN A 208 0.91 14.43 6.05
N ARG A 209 0.99 13.09 6.10
CA ARG A 209 1.84 12.34 5.17
C ARG A 209 1.34 12.40 3.73
N ALA A 210 0.01 12.51 3.55
CA ALA A 210 -0.60 12.58 2.22
C ALA A 210 -0.49 13.97 1.58
N THR A 211 -0.40 15.04 2.39
CA THR A 211 -0.54 16.43 1.91
C THR A 211 0.72 17.28 2.03
N ALA A 212 1.72 16.84 2.79
CA ALA A 212 2.91 17.64 3.05
C ALA A 212 4.19 16.81 3.12
N ASN A 213 5.28 17.41 2.65
CA ASN A 213 6.64 16.96 2.92
C ASN A 213 7.13 17.53 4.27
N THR A 214 8.18 16.94 4.81
CA THR A 214 8.89 17.45 6.00
C THR A 214 10.39 17.45 5.69
N ASP A 215 11.18 18.05 6.56
CA ASP A 215 12.64 18.06 6.39
C ASP A 215 13.22 16.64 6.26
N HIS A 216 12.61 15.65 6.91
CA HIS A 216 13.09 14.27 6.95
C HIS A 216 12.28 13.30 6.06
N ARG A 217 11.26 13.79 5.36
CA ARG A 217 10.42 13.00 4.47
C ARG A 217 10.02 13.77 3.24
N THR A 218 10.35 13.22 2.07
CA THR A 218 10.02 13.80 0.78
C THR A 218 9.26 12.80 -0.07
N THR A 219 8.13 13.22 -0.60
CA THR A 219 7.35 12.46 -1.57
C THR A 219 7.45 13.12 -2.94
N LEU A 220 7.94 12.35 -3.90
CA LEU A 220 7.98 12.68 -5.32
C LEU A 220 6.75 12.11 -5.99
N ILE A 221 6.16 12.85 -6.90
CA ILE A 221 4.95 12.46 -7.62
C ILE A 221 5.13 12.69 -9.12
N THR A 222 4.44 11.88 -9.94
CA THR A 222 4.26 12.19 -11.35
C THR A 222 3.24 13.31 -11.48
N SER A 223 3.51 14.27 -12.36
CA SER A 223 2.53 15.32 -12.69
C SER A 223 1.51 14.78 -13.70
N GLY A 224 0.24 14.99 -13.42
CA GLY A 224 -0.86 14.52 -14.28
C GLY A 224 -0.99 12.99 -14.34
N GLU A 225 -1.66 12.52 -15.40
CA GLU A 225 -1.79 11.10 -15.72
C GLU A 225 -0.83 10.72 -16.85
N ALA A 226 0.09 9.80 -16.57
CA ALA A 226 0.92 9.23 -17.61
C ALA A 226 0.18 8.07 -18.31
N GLU A 227 0.30 7.97 -19.63
CA GLU A 227 -0.27 6.90 -20.44
C GLU A 227 0.81 5.90 -20.84
N ILE A 228 0.53 4.61 -20.68
CA ILE A 228 1.45 3.55 -21.04
C ILE A 228 0.74 2.46 -21.86
N LYS A 229 1.35 2.05 -22.97
CA LYS A 229 0.91 0.96 -23.83
C LYS A 229 1.45 -0.38 -23.32
N ALA A 230 0.89 -1.47 -23.81
CA ALA A 230 1.49 -2.80 -23.64
C ALA A 230 2.90 -2.81 -24.27
N ALA A 231 3.83 -3.47 -23.59
CA ALA A 231 5.28 -3.47 -23.91
C ALA A 231 5.98 -2.10 -23.76
N GLY A 232 5.28 -1.06 -23.29
CA GLY A 232 5.88 0.23 -22.93
C GLY A 232 6.61 0.18 -21.58
N CYS A 233 7.61 1.04 -21.42
CA CYS A 233 8.35 1.18 -20.18
C CYS A 233 8.72 2.66 -19.99
N HIS A 234 8.32 3.23 -18.85
CA HIS A 234 8.73 4.58 -18.44
C HIS A 234 9.71 4.47 -17.27
N ILE A 235 10.88 5.09 -17.39
CA ILE A 235 11.90 5.04 -16.35
C ILE A 235 12.04 6.41 -15.70
N TYR A 236 11.88 6.43 -14.38
CA TYR A 236 12.08 7.58 -13.52
C TYR A 236 13.40 7.40 -12.78
N GLN A 237 14.29 8.36 -12.94
CA GLN A 237 15.56 8.40 -12.24
C GLN A 237 15.47 9.44 -11.11
N VAL A 238 15.74 8.99 -9.89
CA VAL A 238 15.83 9.85 -8.71
C VAL A 238 17.29 9.95 -8.30
N PRO A 239 17.93 11.12 -8.46
CA PRO A 239 19.29 11.33 -7.98
C PRO A 239 19.28 11.31 -6.45
N ILE A 240 20.17 10.54 -5.85
CA ILE A 240 20.31 10.45 -4.40
C ILE A 240 21.46 11.34 -3.94
N PRO A 241 21.17 12.43 -3.23
CA PRO A 241 22.21 13.39 -2.83
C PRO A 241 23.23 12.75 -1.87
N PRO A 242 24.49 13.24 -1.87
CA PRO A 242 25.57 12.70 -1.03
C PRO A 242 25.24 12.67 0.46
N GLU A 243 24.42 13.60 0.94
CA GLU A 243 23.98 13.69 2.32
C GLU A 243 23.20 12.45 2.77
N LEU A 244 22.46 11.82 1.85
CA LEU A 244 21.72 10.58 2.08
C LEU A 244 22.61 9.33 2.02
N ARG A 245 23.85 9.45 1.59
CA ARG A 245 24.79 8.35 1.35
C ARG A 245 26.01 8.40 2.29
N GLN A 246 25.99 9.25 3.30
CA GLN A 246 27.14 9.42 4.22
C GLN A 246 27.47 8.11 4.94
N GLN A 247 28.75 7.74 4.90
CA GLN A 247 29.26 6.52 5.51
C GLN A 247 29.57 6.71 7.02
N ALA A 248 29.69 7.96 7.48
CA ALA A 248 30.12 8.24 8.84
C ALA A 248 28.99 8.06 9.89
N ASP A 249 27.76 8.39 9.50
CA ASP A 249 26.58 8.25 10.35
C ASP A 249 25.54 7.37 9.64
N GLU A 250 25.53 6.08 9.96
CA GLU A 250 24.55 5.14 9.38
C GLU A 250 23.17 5.35 9.99
N PHE A 251 22.21 5.64 9.15
CA PHE A 251 20.80 5.73 9.52
C PHE A 251 19.94 4.89 8.58
N ASP A 252 18.74 4.56 9.02
CA ASP A 252 17.79 3.82 8.24
C ASP A 252 16.95 4.78 7.37
N ILE A 253 16.78 4.43 6.10
CA ILE A 253 15.93 5.13 5.15
C ILE A 253 14.79 4.19 4.76
N ARG A 254 13.57 4.66 4.93
CA ARG A 254 12.36 4.02 4.40
C ARG A 254 12.09 4.56 3.01
N ILE A 255 11.90 3.65 2.07
CA ILE A 255 11.50 3.95 0.69
C ILE A 255 10.13 3.33 0.48
N ASP A 256 9.12 4.16 0.20
CA ASP A 256 7.77 3.71 -0.18
C ASP A 256 7.54 4.03 -1.66
N VAL A 257 7.00 3.08 -2.41
CA VAL A 257 6.59 3.29 -3.81
C VAL A 257 5.14 2.88 -3.97
N THR A 258 4.31 3.76 -4.52
CA THR A 258 2.90 3.49 -4.80
C THR A 258 2.56 3.86 -6.24
N LEU A 259 2.13 2.85 -7.00
CA LEU A 259 1.54 2.98 -8.33
C LEU A 259 0.02 2.87 -8.22
N SER A 260 -0.69 3.81 -8.83
CA SER A 260 -2.15 3.78 -8.98
C SER A 260 -2.48 3.88 -10.47
N TYR A 261 -3.22 2.92 -11.03
CA TYR A 261 -3.54 2.93 -12.45
C TYR A 261 -4.97 2.53 -12.76
N VAL A 262 -5.40 2.85 -13.96
CA VAL A 262 -6.67 2.45 -14.55
C VAL A 262 -6.46 2.00 -15.98
N ALA A 263 -7.15 0.95 -16.38
CA ALA A 263 -7.24 0.49 -17.77
C ALA A 263 -8.64 -0.04 -18.02
N GLN A 264 -9.04 -0.10 -19.28
CA GLN A 264 -10.37 -0.53 -19.66
C GLN A 264 -10.66 -1.98 -19.20
N PRO A 265 -11.68 -2.21 -18.37
CA PRO A 265 -12.05 -3.55 -17.94
C PRO A 265 -12.97 -4.21 -18.99
N ARG A 266 -13.00 -5.54 -19.00
CA ARG A 266 -14.00 -6.28 -19.76
C ARG A 266 -14.97 -7.04 -18.85
N ARG A 267 -16.08 -7.49 -19.43
CA ARG A 267 -17.14 -8.19 -18.70
C ARG A 267 -16.69 -9.54 -18.11
N THR A 268 -15.79 -10.24 -18.79
CA THR A 268 -15.35 -11.57 -18.38
C THR A 268 -14.22 -11.49 -17.35
N ARG A 269 -14.47 -12.04 -16.16
CA ARG A 269 -13.53 -12.00 -15.01
C ARG A 269 -12.81 -13.35 -14.87
N ARG A 270 -11.80 -13.64 -15.68
CA ARG A 270 -11.00 -14.87 -15.52
C ARG A 270 -9.81 -14.70 -14.59
N ASN A 271 -9.04 -13.66 -14.80
CA ASN A 271 -7.91 -13.25 -13.96
C ASN A 271 -7.59 -11.77 -14.22
N LEU A 272 -6.73 -11.16 -13.40
CA LEU A 272 -6.37 -9.74 -13.52
C LEU A 272 -5.83 -9.40 -14.92
N ARG A 273 -4.88 -10.17 -15.43
CA ARG A 273 -4.24 -9.96 -16.74
C ARG A 273 -5.21 -10.00 -17.91
N ARG A 274 -6.31 -10.79 -17.79
CA ARG A 274 -7.36 -10.90 -18.81
C ARG A 274 -8.60 -10.05 -18.52
N TYR A 275 -8.63 -9.34 -17.40
CA TYR A 275 -9.71 -8.44 -17.02
C TYR A 275 -9.48 -7.02 -17.52
N LEU A 276 -8.26 -6.52 -17.45
CA LEU A 276 -7.86 -5.19 -17.93
C LEU A 276 -7.32 -5.27 -19.37
N SER A 277 -7.55 -4.20 -20.15
CA SER A 277 -7.01 -4.08 -21.52
C SER A 277 -5.49 -4.11 -21.54
N THR A 278 -4.89 -3.39 -20.61
CA THR A 278 -3.46 -3.29 -20.32
C THR A 278 -3.32 -3.36 -18.81
N TRP A 279 -2.43 -4.18 -18.27
CA TRP A 279 -2.10 -4.15 -16.85
C TRP A 279 -0.70 -3.58 -16.65
N VAL A 280 -0.46 -2.98 -15.49
CA VAL A 280 0.75 -2.23 -15.21
C VAL A 280 1.36 -2.71 -13.91
N ASP A 281 2.68 -2.80 -13.85
CA ASP A 281 3.45 -2.92 -12.61
C ASP A 281 4.68 -2.02 -12.64
N TRP A 282 5.42 -2.04 -11.53
CA TRP A 282 6.63 -1.24 -11.39
C TRP A 282 7.78 -2.08 -10.86
N LYS A 283 9.00 -1.66 -11.19
CA LYS A 283 10.26 -2.26 -10.75
C LYS A 283 11.24 -1.18 -10.34
N THR A 284 12.22 -1.54 -9.55
CA THR A 284 13.30 -0.63 -9.16
C THR A 284 14.65 -1.17 -9.59
N SER A 285 15.62 -0.28 -9.71
CA SER A 285 17.02 -0.67 -9.83
C SER A 285 17.47 -1.43 -8.59
N ASN A 286 18.41 -2.34 -8.77
CA ASN A 286 19.16 -2.96 -7.70
C ASN A 286 20.14 -1.93 -7.10
N LEU A 287 20.56 -2.17 -5.86
CA LEU A 287 21.62 -1.37 -5.24
C LEU A 287 22.91 -1.51 -6.08
N GLY A 288 23.44 -0.37 -6.54
CA GLY A 288 24.64 -0.34 -7.38
C GLY A 288 24.46 -0.75 -8.86
N GLU A 289 23.21 -0.95 -9.31
CA GLU A 289 22.93 -1.22 -10.74
C GLU A 289 23.02 0.07 -11.55
N GLY A 290 23.78 0.05 -12.65
CA GLY A 290 23.84 1.17 -13.57
C GLY A 290 22.54 1.41 -14.32
N LEU A 291 22.31 2.65 -14.79
CA LEU A 291 21.09 3.02 -15.51
C LEU A 291 20.88 2.17 -16.78
N ASP A 292 21.94 1.95 -17.56
CA ASP A 292 21.83 1.19 -18.80
C ASP A 292 21.52 -0.29 -18.55
N ASP A 293 22.12 -0.89 -17.51
CA ASP A 293 21.82 -2.27 -17.12
C ASP A 293 20.36 -2.40 -16.64
N PHE A 294 19.91 -1.41 -15.86
CA PHE A 294 18.51 -1.36 -15.42
C PHE A 294 17.53 -1.21 -16.58
N ARG A 295 17.82 -0.34 -17.56
CA ARG A 295 17.01 -0.18 -18.78
C ARG A 295 16.88 -1.50 -19.54
N VAL A 296 18.00 -2.18 -19.79
CA VAL A 296 18.02 -3.48 -20.45
C VAL A 296 17.20 -4.51 -19.67
N ARG A 297 17.32 -4.52 -18.34
CA ARG A 297 16.58 -5.45 -17.48
C ARG A 297 15.08 -5.13 -17.45
N ALA A 298 14.70 -3.87 -17.34
CA ALA A 298 13.31 -3.44 -17.34
C ALA A 298 12.60 -3.78 -18.66
N LEU A 299 13.26 -3.55 -19.78
CA LEU A 299 12.74 -3.84 -21.13
C LEU A 299 12.62 -5.34 -21.42
N LYS A 300 13.54 -6.16 -20.96
CA LYS A 300 13.48 -7.63 -21.15
C LYS A 300 12.24 -8.26 -20.53
N ASP A 301 11.70 -7.65 -19.49
CA ASP A 301 10.56 -8.20 -18.73
C ASP A 301 9.20 -7.94 -19.40
N THR A 302 9.15 -7.05 -20.39
CA THR A 302 7.92 -6.79 -21.16
C THR A 302 7.50 -7.99 -22.01
N THR A 303 8.41 -8.91 -22.30
CA THR A 303 8.22 -10.01 -23.26
C THR A 303 8.04 -11.40 -22.61
N LYS A 304 8.34 -11.58 -21.33
CA LYS A 304 8.25 -12.89 -20.65
C LYS A 304 7.30 -12.88 -19.45
N ASP A 305 6.31 -13.73 -19.54
CA ASP A 305 5.24 -13.86 -18.53
C ASP A 305 5.65 -14.63 -17.27
N ASP A 306 6.72 -15.40 -17.25
CA ASP A 306 6.95 -16.47 -16.26
C ASP A 306 8.34 -16.55 -15.59
N ASP A 307 9.37 -15.86 -16.05
CA ASP A 307 10.66 -15.83 -15.36
C ASP A 307 10.81 -14.54 -14.54
N PRO A 308 10.83 -14.62 -13.21
CA PRO A 308 11.20 -13.47 -12.40
C PRO A 308 12.67 -13.17 -12.68
N LEU A 309 12.94 -12.06 -13.35
CA LEU A 309 14.28 -11.50 -13.34
C LEU A 309 14.72 -11.32 -11.87
N PRO A 310 16.02 -11.50 -11.56
CA PRO A 310 16.52 -11.28 -10.22
C PRO A 310 16.03 -9.91 -9.75
N GLY A 311 15.13 -9.94 -8.78
CA GLY A 311 14.43 -8.75 -8.32
C GLY A 311 15.39 -7.71 -7.77
N SER A 312 14.86 -6.58 -7.44
CA SER A 312 15.55 -5.55 -6.70
C SER A 312 16.25 -6.16 -5.48
N ALA A 313 17.51 -5.86 -5.28
CA ALA A 313 18.25 -6.25 -4.07
C ALA A 313 17.72 -5.53 -2.81
N LEU A 314 16.75 -4.62 -2.96
CA LEU A 314 16.06 -3.94 -1.87
C LEU A 314 15.17 -4.93 -1.10
N PRO A 315 15.15 -4.87 0.23
CA PRO A 315 14.34 -5.75 1.07
C PRO A 315 12.88 -5.32 1.10
N TRP A 316 12.20 -5.42 -0.05
CA TRP A 316 10.80 -5.08 -0.19
C TRP A 316 9.91 -5.91 0.73
N THR A 317 8.87 -5.30 1.28
CA THR A 317 7.95 -5.98 2.18
C THR A 317 7.12 -7.03 1.46
N LEU A 318 6.62 -6.74 0.27
CA LEU A 318 5.74 -7.64 -0.50
C LEU A 318 6.44 -8.28 -1.69
N HIS A 319 7.12 -7.50 -2.51
CA HIS A 319 7.78 -7.90 -3.74
C HIS A 319 6.84 -8.50 -4.83
N GLU A 320 7.20 -8.41 -6.12
CA GLU A 320 6.47 -9.09 -7.21
C GLU A 320 6.67 -10.62 -7.18
N ASN A 321 7.84 -11.08 -6.73
CA ASN A 321 8.07 -12.48 -6.40
C ASN A 321 7.90 -12.70 -4.89
N PRO A 322 6.87 -13.45 -4.45
CA PRO A 322 6.57 -13.59 -3.02
C PRO A 322 7.65 -14.32 -2.22
N GLN A 323 8.58 -15.01 -2.87
CA GLN A 323 9.70 -15.66 -2.16
C GLN A 323 10.75 -14.66 -1.68
N TRP A 324 10.81 -13.47 -2.26
CA TRP A 324 11.81 -12.43 -1.98
C TRP A 324 11.30 -11.31 -1.10
N GLY A 325 9.97 -11.22 -0.91
CA GLY A 325 9.37 -10.30 0.04
C GLY A 325 9.58 -10.71 1.49
N VAL A 326 9.54 -9.74 2.40
CA VAL A 326 9.47 -10.01 3.84
C VAL A 326 8.22 -10.82 4.16
N ILE A 327 7.08 -10.48 3.53
CA ILE A 327 5.84 -11.24 3.56
C ILE A 327 5.75 -12.10 2.29
N ARG A 328 5.81 -13.43 2.46
CA ARG A 328 5.99 -14.35 1.33
C ARG A 328 4.72 -14.81 0.62
N ASP A 329 3.54 -14.55 1.17
CA ASP A 329 2.28 -15.09 0.63
C ASP A 329 1.60 -14.17 -0.40
N TYR A 330 2.09 -12.94 -0.54
CA TYR A 330 1.44 -11.90 -1.34
C TYR A 330 2.40 -11.30 -2.36
N LYS A 331 1.82 -10.94 -3.51
CA LYS A 331 2.51 -10.19 -4.57
C LYS A 331 1.99 -8.76 -4.58
N ARG A 332 2.90 -7.76 -4.67
CA ARG A 332 2.50 -6.35 -4.76
C ARG A 332 1.73 -6.01 -6.03
N ASN A 333 2.02 -6.69 -7.15
CA ASN A 333 1.49 -6.38 -8.48
C ASN A 333 0.14 -7.04 -8.81
N ARG A 334 -0.72 -7.27 -7.81
CA ARG A 334 -2.02 -7.93 -7.98
C ARG A 334 -3.23 -7.00 -8.08
N GLY A 335 -3.08 -5.71 -7.85
CA GLY A 335 -4.15 -4.72 -7.89
C GLY A 335 -3.89 -3.60 -8.88
N THR A 336 -4.81 -2.67 -8.99
CA THR A 336 -4.63 -1.38 -9.68
C THR A 336 -4.10 -0.28 -8.75
N VAL A 337 -3.93 -0.58 -7.48
CA VAL A 337 -3.11 0.14 -6.52
C VAL A 337 -2.07 -0.84 -6.01
N GLN A 338 -0.81 -0.48 -6.14
CA GLN A 338 0.33 -1.32 -5.80
C GLN A 338 1.29 -0.49 -4.95
N LYS A 339 1.35 -0.79 -3.67
CA LYS A 339 2.33 -0.19 -2.77
C LYS A 339 3.29 -1.25 -2.26
N ASP A 340 4.54 -0.85 -2.08
CA ASP A 340 5.53 -1.61 -1.34
C ASP A 340 6.47 -0.65 -0.61
N TRP A 341 7.13 -1.14 0.42
CA TRP A 341 8.10 -0.37 1.19
C TRP A 341 9.28 -1.22 1.61
N ALA A 342 10.44 -0.60 1.61
CA ALA A 342 11.68 -1.18 2.06
C ALA A 342 12.36 -0.25 3.08
N ILE A 343 13.16 -0.82 3.97
CA ILE A 343 14.04 -0.07 4.87
C ILE A 343 15.47 -0.48 4.51
N VAL A 344 16.29 0.51 4.21
CA VAL A 344 17.68 0.33 3.77
C VAL A 344 18.61 1.21 4.60
N ARG A 345 19.86 0.80 4.72
CA ARG A 345 20.90 1.64 5.32
C ARG A 345 21.37 2.72 4.36
N SER A 346 21.61 3.92 4.86
CA SER A 346 22.07 5.07 4.08
C SER A 346 23.33 4.77 3.25
N ASN A 347 24.30 4.06 3.83
CA ASN A 347 25.56 3.68 3.18
C ASN A 347 25.40 2.66 2.03
N THR A 348 24.22 2.07 1.84
CA THR A 348 23.94 1.12 0.76
C THR A 348 23.25 1.75 -0.44
N LEU A 349 22.78 3.00 -0.33
CA LEU A 349 22.09 3.68 -1.42
C LEU A 349 23.08 4.04 -2.55
N PRO A 350 22.68 3.81 -3.82
CA PRO A 350 23.45 4.22 -4.98
C PRO A 350 23.32 5.74 -5.24
N ASP A 351 24.06 6.25 -6.22
CA ASP A 351 23.95 7.64 -6.68
C ASP A 351 22.60 7.95 -7.28
N HIS A 352 21.95 6.94 -7.83
CA HIS A 352 20.64 7.04 -8.48
C HIS A 352 19.75 5.89 -8.06
N PHE A 353 18.50 6.20 -7.80
CA PHE A 353 17.44 5.22 -7.60
C PHE A 353 16.50 5.29 -8.80
N CYS A 354 16.40 4.21 -9.56
CA CYS A 354 15.58 4.17 -10.76
C CYS A 354 14.32 3.33 -10.52
N ILE A 355 13.19 3.81 -11.07
CA ILE A 355 11.91 3.13 -11.05
C ILE A 355 11.41 3.01 -12.47
N ALA A 356 11.11 1.79 -12.91
CA ALA A 356 10.47 1.53 -14.19
C ALA A 356 9.00 1.20 -13.95
N VAL A 357 8.11 1.88 -14.67
CA VAL A 357 6.70 1.52 -14.80
C VAL A 357 6.54 0.78 -16.12
N VAL A 358 6.02 -0.45 -16.07
CA VAL A 358 5.98 -1.36 -17.21
C VAL A 358 4.54 -1.71 -17.56
N GLY A 359 4.17 -1.50 -18.81
CA GLY A 359 2.88 -1.89 -19.38
C GLY A 359 2.92 -3.30 -19.96
N HIS A 360 1.93 -4.10 -19.62
CA HIS A 360 1.84 -5.49 -20.06
C HIS A 360 0.55 -5.75 -20.85
N GLN A 361 0.61 -6.69 -21.78
CA GLN A 361 -0.52 -7.12 -22.57
C GLN A 361 -1.64 -7.70 -21.70
N GLY A 362 -2.82 -7.08 -21.76
CA GLY A 362 -4.02 -7.60 -21.15
C GLY A 362 -4.90 -8.37 -22.15
N TRP A 363 -6.20 -8.07 -22.16
CA TRP A 363 -7.13 -8.70 -23.11
C TRP A 363 -7.17 -7.99 -24.47
N SER A 364 -6.85 -6.70 -24.52
CA SER A 364 -6.90 -5.93 -25.77
C SER A 364 -5.72 -6.31 -26.67
N ARG A 365 -5.99 -6.45 -27.95
CA ARG A 365 -4.99 -6.61 -29.00
C ARG A 365 -4.82 -5.32 -29.81
N ASP A 366 -5.52 -4.28 -29.44
CA ASP A 366 -5.40 -2.96 -30.02
C ASP A 366 -4.05 -2.37 -29.56
N PRO A 367 -3.14 -2.04 -30.49
CA PRO A 367 -1.83 -1.46 -30.15
C PRO A 367 -1.98 -0.08 -29.49
N ASP A 368 -3.09 0.60 -29.68
CA ASP A 368 -3.38 1.91 -29.09
C ASP A 368 -4.07 1.82 -27.72
N SER A 369 -4.26 0.61 -27.20
CA SER A 369 -4.81 0.39 -25.88
C SER A 369 -3.83 0.83 -24.81
N VAL A 370 -4.20 1.84 -24.03
CA VAL A 370 -3.39 2.41 -22.95
C VAL A 370 -3.94 2.09 -21.57
N ALA A 371 -3.06 2.07 -20.60
CA ALA A 371 -3.39 2.27 -19.19
C ALA A 371 -2.91 3.67 -18.78
N ARG A 372 -3.69 4.35 -17.92
CA ARG A 372 -3.29 5.62 -17.30
C ARG A 372 -2.86 5.37 -15.87
N TYR A 373 -1.82 6.04 -15.44
CA TYR A 373 -1.27 5.84 -14.10
C TYR A 373 -0.74 7.11 -13.47
N SER A 374 -0.60 7.07 -12.14
CA SER A 374 0.17 8.01 -11.34
C SER A 374 1.08 7.22 -10.38
N LEU A 375 2.26 7.77 -10.13
CA LEU A 375 3.29 7.19 -9.28
C LEU A 375 3.64 8.16 -8.16
N ALA A 376 3.79 7.64 -6.94
CA ALA A 376 4.32 8.36 -5.79
C ALA A 376 5.47 7.57 -5.16
N VAL A 377 6.56 8.27 -4.83
CA VAL A 377 7.76 7.71 -4.23
C VAL A 377 8.16 8.55 -3.03
N THR A 378 8.27 7.93 -1.87
CA THR A 378 8.66 8.63 -0.63
C THR A 378 10.00 8.12 -0.14
N PHE A 379 10.87 9.04 0.23
CA PHE A 379 12.07 8.79 1.02
C PHE A 379 11.87 9.39 2.41
N GLU A 380 12.12 8.61 3.45
CA GLU A 380 11.95 9.04 4.84
C GLU A 380 13.11 8.53 5.69
N ILE A 381 13.74 9.43 6.41
CA ILE A 381 14.78 9.09 7.39
C ILE A 381 14.13 8.62 8.68
N LEU A 382 14.53 7.45 9.15
CA LEU A 382 14.04 6.86 10.39
C LEU A 382 15.03 7.14 11.52
N GLY A 383 14.60 7.93 12.52
CA GLY A 383 15.38 8.18 13.75
C GLY A 383 16.60 9.08 13.58
N GLY A 384 16.70 9.81 12.47
CA GLY A 384 17.78 10.75 12.19
C GLY A 384 17.35 12.22 12.22
N GLU A 385 18.32 13.13 12.34
CA GLU A 385 18.10 14.59 12.29
C GLU A 385 18.49 15.19 10.93
N ILE A 386 18.81 14.36 9.93
CA ILE A 386 19.30 14.82 8.63
C ILE A 386 18.13 15.30 7.79
N ALA A 387 18.20 16.55 7.33
CA ALA A 387 17.24 17.12 6.40
C ALA A 387 17.51 16.61 4.97
N ILE A 388 16.48 16.06 4.29
CA ILE A 388 16.60 15.51 2.93
C ILE A 388 15.80 16.28 1.88
N TYR A 389 14.85 17.10 2.31
CA TYR A 389 13.92 17.76 1.39
C TYR A 389 14.66 18.70 0.42
N GLU A 390 15.44 19.66 0.94
CA GLU A 390 16.15 20.60 0.08
C GLU A 390 17.28 19.96 -0.74
N PRO A 391 18.13 19.06 -0.18
CA PRO A 391 19.13 18.35 -0.97
C PRO A 391 18.53 17.53 -2.13
N LEU A 392 17.43 16.81 -1.89
CA LEU A 392 16.80 16.00 -2.93
C LEU A 392 16.16 16.88 -4.01
N ARG A 393 15.50 17.96 -3.61
CA ARG A 393 14.92 18.94 -4.53
C ARG A 393 15.99 19.60 -5.41
N ALA A 394 17.13 19.97 -4.82
CA ALA A 394 18.26 20.55 -5.56
C ALA A 394 18.87 19.57 -6.56
N ALA A 395 19.06 18.29 -6.16
CA ALA A 395 19.59 17.27 -7.03
C ALA A 395 18.66 16.98 -8.24
N ILE A 396 17.34 16.98 -8.02
CA ILE A 396 16.36 16.82 -9.10
C ILE A 396 16.39 18.03 -10.06
N ALA A 397 16.46 19.25 -9.53
CA ALA A 397 16.53 20.46 -10.35
C ALA A 397 17.82 20.51 -11.19
N GLU A 398 18.95 20.07 -10.62
CA GLU A 398 20.22 19.96 -11.34
C GLU A 398 20.13 18.93 -12.48
N LEU A 399 19.55 17.77 -12.25
CA LEU A 399 19.37 16.74 -13.28
C LEU A 399 18.47 17.24 -14.42
N GLN A 400 17.38 17.95 -14.11
CA GLN A 400 16.50 18.56 -15.12
C GLN A 400 17.24 19.59 -15.98
N ALA A 401 18.04 20.46 -15.37
CA ALA A 401 18.83 21.44 -16.08
C ALA A 401 19.86 20.80 -17.04
N GLN A 402 20.53 19.74 -16.60
CA GLN A 402 21.46 18.99 -17.45
C GLN A 402 20.75 18.31 -18.63
N THR A 403 19.54 17.82 -18.44
CA THR A 403 18.75 17.19 -19.51
C THR A 403 18.31 18.23 -20.54
N ASP A 404 17.88 19.42 -20.11
CA ASP A 404 17.51 20.53 -20.99
C ASP A 404 18.70 21.05 -21.80
N GLU A 405 19.90 21.09 -21.23
CA GLU A 405 21.13 21.45 -21.96
C GLU A 405 21.50 20.42 -23.03
N ILE A 406 21.29 19.14 -22.79
CA ILE A 406 21.57 18.06 -23.76
C ILE A 406 20.55 18.06 -24.91
N GLU A 407 19.27 18.34 -24.64
CA GLU A 407 18.23 18.42 -25.67
C GLU A 407 18.42 19.61 -26.62
N THR A 408 19.06 20.69 -26.19
CA THR A 408 19.36 21.84 -27.02
C THR A 408 20.56 21.65 -27.95
N ASP A 409 21.44 20.69 -27.66
CA ASP A 409 22.65 20.42 -28.44
C ASP A 409 22.57 19.20 -29.39
N VAL A 410 21.49 18.41 -29.32
CA VAL A 410 21.38 17.18 -30.12
C VAL A 410 20.03 17.10 -30.84
N ASP A 411 19.97 17.67 -32.04
CA ASP A 411 19.05 17.20 -33.09
C ASP A 411 19.50 15.79 -33.51
N VAL A 412 19.09 14.76 -32.77
CA VAL A 412 19.23 13.37 -33.17
C VAL A 412 17.85 12.85 -33.57
N GLU A 413 17.59 12.92 -34.86
CA GLU A 413 16.58 12.07 -35.50
C GLU A 413 16.96 10.61 -35.22
N VAL A 414 16.24 9.94 -34.32
CA VAL A 414 16.32 8.49 -34.17
C VAL A 414 15.32 7.86 -35.15
N GLU A 415 15.78 7.60 -36.37
CA GLU A 415 15.11 6.66 -37.24
C GLU A 415 15.25 5.25 -36.64
N VAL A 416 14.16 4.73 -36.15
CA VAL A 416 14.06 3.31 -35.78
C VAL A 416 13.59 2.57 -37.04
N GLU A 417 14.51 2.03 -37.82
CA GLU A 417 14.19 1.00 -38.81
C GLU A 417 13.75 -0.27 -38.08
N VAL A 418 12.46 -0.59 -38.19
CA VAL A 418 11.93 -1.90 -37.81
C VAL A 418 11.99 -2.79 -39.05
N ASP A 419 12.96 -3.62 -39.10
CA ASP A 419 13.00 -4.74 -40.07
C ASP A 419 11.88 -5.73 -39.72
N VAL A 420 10.84 -5.71 -40.55
CA VAL A 420 9.78 -6.75 -40.57
C VAL A 420 10.09 -7.65 -41.73
N ASP A 421 10.83 -8.71 -41.50
CA ASP A 421 10.87 -9.86 -42.40
C ASP A 421 11.08 -11.17 -41.63
N GLY A 422 10.07 -12.09 -41.77
CA GLY A 422 10.14 -13.49 -41.36
C GLY A 422 8.90 -13.99 -40.67
#